data_f58f917e4c5b8b8649d6036e63430fee
#
_entry.id   f58f917e4c5b8b8649d6036e63430fee
#
_cell.length_a   1.000
_cell.length_b   1.000
_cell.length_c   1.000
_cell.angle_alpha   90.00
_cell.angle_beta   90.00
_cell.angle_gamma   90.00
#
_symmetry.space_group_name_H-M   'P 1'
#
loop_
_entity.id
_entity.type
_entity.pdbx_description
1 polymer ?
#
loop_
_entity_poly.entity_id
_entity_poly.type
_entity_poly.pdbx_seq_one_letter_code
_entity_poly.pdbx_strand_id
1 'polypeptide(L)'
;LVTFASVDWAMTLDPDYFSTIWGLLFVAGWALSAFCFLVAMLAYLSDKAPMDRVLGRRHFHDLGKLILALVMIWAYFNFSQFLIIWSGNIPEETVWFQARMYHGWGYVAWALILFHFAAPFLILLLQDLKRRAKTLAKVAVFILVMRWLDMLWLISPTPRISTHGATLGFVDSFSWMDIVAPIAVGGIWLWYFATQLMKRPLVPVMDPFLEKAVEHGHGH
;
A
#
# COMPACT_ATOMS: atom_id res chain seq x y z
N LEU A 1 -11.94 -6.20 -13.06
CA LEU A 1 -12.67 -5.16 -12.31
C LEU A 1 -11.73 -4.11 -11.74
N VAL A 2 -10.70 -4.48 -10.96
CA VAL A 2 -9.75 -3.53 -10.34
C VAL A 2 -9.06 -2.65 -11.38
N THR A 3 -8.63 -3.22 -12.50
CA THR A 3 -7.99 -2.48 -13.60
C THR A 3 -8.94 -1.41 -14.16
N PHE A 4 -10.19 -1.76 -14.43
CA PHE A 4 -11.18 -0.81 -14.92
C PHE A 4 -11.47 0.29 -13.90
N ALA A 5 -11.64 -0.09 -12.63
CA ALA A 5 -11.85 0.89 -11.57
C ALA A 5 -10.66 1.86 -11.42
N SER A 6 -9.40 1.39 -11.59
CA SER A 6 -8.24 2.25 -11.53
C SER A 6 -8.14 3.21 -12.72
N VAL A 7 -8.62 2.77 -13.90
CA VAL A 7 -8.73 3.64 -15.08
C VAL A 7 -9.82 4.69 -14.85
N ASP A 8 -11.03 4.28 -14.50
CA ASP A 8 -12.19 5.17 -14.37
C ASP A 8 -12.05 6.18 -13.21
N TRP A 9 -11.38 5.81 -12.11
CA TRP A 9 -11.31 6.66 -10.92
C TRP A 9 -10.04 7.48 -10.80
N ALA A 10 -8.96 7.05 -11.46
CA ALA A 10 -7.67 7.70 -11.30
C ALA A 10 -7.01 8.11 -12.62
N MET A 11 -6.95 7.23 -13.63
CA MET A 11 -6.26 7.56 -14.89
C MET A 11 -7.04 8.62 -15.68
N THR A 12 -8.37 8.60 -15.66
CA THR A 12 -9.24 9.59 -16.34
C THR A 12 -9.15 10.99 -15.76
N LEU A 13 -8.51 11.19 -14.60
CA LEU A 13 -8.24 12.52 -14.05
C LEU A 13 -7.21 13.29 -14.88
N ASP A 14 -6.38 12.58 -15.66
CA ASP A 14 -5.42 13.14 -16.61
C ASP A 14 -5.76 12.63 -18.02
N PRO A 15 -6.52 13.42 -18.83
CA PRO A 15 -7.04 12.95 -20.11
C PRO A 15 -5.95 12.62 -21.13
N ASP A 16 -4.79 13.26 -21.00
CA ASP A 16 -3.66 13.08 -21.92
C ASP A 16 -2.76 11.91 -21.54
N TYR A 17 -2.97 11.34 -20.32
CA TYR A 17 -2.16 10.24 -19.83
C TYR A 17 -2.83 8.89 -20.07
N PHE A 18 -2.07 7.95 -20.62
CA PHE A 18 -2.49 6.56 -20.77
C PHE A 18 -1.34 5.61 -20.48
N SER A 19 -1.63 4.50 -19.79
CA SER A 19 -0.63 3.47 -19.48
C SER A 19 -1.29 2.11 -19.31
N THR A 20 -0.76 1.10 -20.00
CA THR A 20 -1.25 -0.29 -19.89
C THR A 20 -0.87 -0.96 -18.58
N ILE A 21 0.22 -0.53 -17.93
CA ILE A 21 0.68 -1.06 -16.64
C ILE A 21 -0.07 -0.45 -15.44
N TRP A 22 -0.86 0.61 -15.66
CA TRP A 22 -1.57 1.35 -14.61
C TRP A 22 -2.43 0.46 -13.73
N GLY A 23 -3.22 -0.42 -14.33
CA GLY A 23 -4.04 -1.36 -13.60
C GLY A 23 -3.23 -2.30 -12.70
N LEU A 24 -2.06 -2.76 -13.16
CA LEU A 24 -1.17 -3.62 -12.36
C LEU A 24 -0.54 -2.88 -11.19
N LEU A 25 -0.20 -1.59 -11.36
CA LEU A 25 0.27 -0.73 -10.28
C LEU A 25 -0.77 -0.64 -9.14
N PHE A 26 -2.04 -0.41 -9.50
CA PHE A 26 -3.12 -0.33 -8.52
C PHE A 26 -3.41 -1.68 -7.87
N VAL A 27 -3.42 -2.79 -8.64
CA VAL A 27 -3.59 -4.15 -8.09
C VAL A 27 -2.51 -4.46 -7.07
N ALA A 28 -1.23 -4.22 -7.41
CA ALA A 28 -0.11 -4.46 -6.48
C ALA A 28 -0.22 -3.58 -5.22
N GLY A 29 -0.55 -2.30 -5.40
CA GLY A 29 -0.70 -1.37 -4.29
C GLY A 29 -1.87 -1.70 -3.36
N TRP A 30 -3.02 -2.10 -3.90
CA TRP A 30 -4.17 -2.49 -3.09
C TRP A 30 -3.94 -3.82 -2.38
N ALA A 31 -3.33 -4.80 -3.05
CA ALA A 31 -2.92 -6.05 -2.42
C ALA A 31 -1.96 -5.80 -1.26
N LEU A 32 -0.94 -4.95 -1.46
CA LEU A 32 -0.01 -4.58 -0.41
C LEU A 32 -0.73 -3.89 0.77
N SER A 33 -1.64 -2.95 0.49
CA SER A 33 -2.42 -2.27 1.53
C SER A 33 -3.30 -3.23 2.32
N ALA A 34 -4.02 -4.12 1.62
CA ALA A 34 -4.89 -5.12 2.26
C ALA A 34 -4.07 -6.08 3.15
N PHE A 35 -2.90 -6.52 2.67
CA PHE A 35 -2.02 -7.40 3.44
C PHE A 35 -1.42 -6.72 4.65
N CYS A 36 -0.97 -5.47 4.53
CA CYS A 36 -0.46 -4.69 5.64
C CYS A 36 -1.54 -4.46 6.71
N PHE A 37 -2.77 -4.14 6.29
CA PHE A 37 -3.91 -4.02 7.19
C PHE A 37 -4.20 -5.35 7.92
N LEU A 38 -4.25 -6.47 7.18
CA LEU A 38 -4.46 -7.80 7.74
C LEU A 38 -3.41 -8.12 8.81
N VAL A 39 -2.13 -7.90 8.52
CA VAL A 39 -1.03 -8.17 9.46
C VAL A 39 -1.11 -7.29 10.69
N ALA A 40 -1.44 -6.00 10.54
CA ALA A 40 -1.65 -5.10 11.67
C ALA A 40 -2.80 -5.57 12.57
N MET A 41 -3.91 -6.02 11.98
CA MET A 41 -5.06 -6.57 12.71
C MET A 41 -4.74 -7.89 13.39
N LEU A 42 -4.06 -8.83 12.72
CA LEU A 42 -3.65 -10.09 13.32
C LEU A 42 -2.69 -9.86 14.50
N ALA A 43 -1.75 -8.94 14.36
CA ALA A 43 -0.85 -8.58 15.46
C ALA A 43 -1.60 -7.93 16.64
N TYR A 44 -2.62 -7.12 16.37
CA TYR A 44 -3.48 -6.54 17.41
C TYR A 44 -4.31 -7.60 18.14
N LEU A 45 -4.75 -8.64 17.43
CA LEU A 45 -5.55 -9.72 17.98
C LEU A 45 -4.70 -10.84 18.59
N SER A 46 -3.39 -10.91 18.30
CA SER A 46 -2.51 -12.01 18.71
C SER A 46 -2.39 -12.19 20.23
N ASP A 47 -2.61 -11.13 21.00
CA ASP A 47 -2.60 -11.16 22.48
C ASP A 47 -4.00 -11.46 23.07
N LYS A 48 -5.03 -11.74 22.22
CA LYS A 48 -6.42 -11.93 22.66
C LYS A 48 -6.92 -13.34 22.33
N ALA A 49 -7.67 -13.95 23.25
CA ALA A 49 -8.34 -15.22 23.00
C ALA A 49 -9.42 -15.07 21.91
N PRO A 50 -9.56 -16.03 20.97
CA PRO A 50 -8.84 -17.31 20.84
C PRO A 50 -7.54 -17.22 20.02
N MET A 51 -7.16 -16.05 19.47
CA MET A 51 -6.07 -15.87 18.53
C MET A 51 -4.68 -16.11 19.15
N ASP A 52 -4.54 -15.89 20.46
CA ASP A 52 -3.32 -16.18 21.25
C ASP A 52 -2.87 -17.66 21.15
N ARG A 53 -3.83 -18.56 20.95
CA ARG A 53 -3.57 -20.01 20.81
C ARG A 53 -3.28 -20.44 19.37
N VAL A 54 -3.72 -19.64 18.40
CA VAL A 54 -3.65 -19.99 16.98
C VAL A 54 -2.44 -19.34 16.31
N LEU A 55 -2.14 -18.08 16.66
CA LEU A 55 -1.10 -17.30 16.00
C LEU A 55 0.27 -17.54 16.63
N GLY A 56 1.17 -18.19 15.87
CA GLY A 56 2.56 -18.41 16.28
C GLY A 56 3.55 -17.52 15.51
N ARG A 57 4.81 -17.53 15.95
CA ARG A 57 5.91 -16.75 15.35
C ARG A 57 6.14 -17.08 13.88
N ARG A 58 5.89 -18.33 13.47
CA ARG A 58 6.07 -18.79 12.10
C ARG A 58 5.06 -18.16 11.15
N HIS A 59 3.80 -18.00 11.59
CA HIS A 59 2.78 -17.29 10.81
C HIS A 59 3.19 -15.85 10.50
N PHE A 60 3.68 -15.11 11.51
CA PHE A 60 4.15 -13.74 11.27
C PHE A 60 5.36 -13.67 10.36
N HIS A 61 6.27 -14.64 10.47
CA HIS A 61 7.41 -14.73 9.55
C HIS A 61 6.97 -14.95 8.10
N ASP A 62 5.99 -15.80 7.85
CA ASP A 62 5.49 -16.08 6.50
C ASP A 62 4.67 -14.90 5.95
N LEU A 63 3.85 -14.26 6.78
CA LEU A 63 3.17 -13.02 6.41
C LEU A 63 4.16 -11.90 6.08
N GLY A 64 5.26 -11.79 6.84
CA GLY A 64 6.33 -10.84 6.55
C GLY A 64 7.06 -11.11 5.22
N LYS A 65 7.20 -12.38 4.80
CA LYS A 65 7.71 -12.72 3.47
C LYS A 65 6.75 -12.27 2.37
N LEU A 66 5.44 -12.45 2.58
CA LEU A 66 4.43 -12.03 1.60
C LEU A 66 4.39 -10.51 1.46
N ILE A 67 4.50 -9.76 2.57
CA ILE A 67 4.64 -8.29 2.49
C ILE A 67 5.89 -7.91 1.71
N LEU A 68 7.04 -8.55 1.99
CA LEU A 68 8.28 -8.31 1.24
C LEU A 68 8.09 -8.55 -0.26
N ALA A 69 7.46 -9.66 -0.65
CA ALA A 69 7.17 -9.96 -2.04
C ALA A 69 6.27 -8.89 -2.68
N LEU A 70 5.24 -8.44 -1.98
CA LEU A 70 4.33 -7.39 -2.49
C LEU A 70 5.02 -6.02 -2.61
N VAL A 71 5.92 -5.67 -1.69
CA VAL A 71 6.76 -4.45 -1.79
C VAL A 71 7.66 -4.54 -3.02
N MET A 72 8.26 -5.71 -3.29
CA MET A 72 9.07 -5.93 -4.49
C MET A 72 8.25 -5.81 -5.78
N ILE A 73 7.05 -6.40 -5.82
CA ILE A 73 6.14 -6.32 -6.97
C ILE A 73 5.72 -4.86 -7.22
N TRP A 74 5.36 -4.12 -6.17
CA TRP A 74 5.03 -2.70 -6.28
C TRP A 74 6.20 -1.89 -6.86
N ALA A 75 7.40 -2.09 -6.32
CA ALA A 75 8.62 -1.40 -6.80
C ALA A 75 8.93 -1.76 -8.25
N TYR A 76 8.81 -3.04 -8.61
CA TYR A 76 9.01 -3.51 -9.98
C TYR A 76 8.09 -2.82 -10.98
N PHE A 77 6.79 -2.75 -10.70
CA PHE A 77 5.84 -2.09 -11.61
C PHE A 77 6.08 -0.59 -11.72
N ASN A 78 6.36 0.09 -10.60
CA ASN A 78 6.68 1.53 -10.62
C ASN A 78 7.95 1.81 -11.41
N PHE A 79 9.01 1.03 -11.16
CA PHE A 79 10.28 1.18 -11.88
C PHE A 79 10.14 0.83 -13.37
N SER A 80 9.40 -0.22 -13.70
CA SER A 80 9.16 -0.62 -15.08
C SER A 80 8.43 0.45 -15.86
N GLN A 81 7.40 1.07 -15.28
CA GLN A 81 6.67 2.17 -15.90
C GLN A 81 7.61 3.36 -16.15
N PHE A 82 8.36 3.76 -15.14
CA PHE A 82 9.33 4.84 -15.27
C PHE A 82 10.35 4.54 -16.38
N LEU A 83 10.94 3.34 -16.38
CA LEU A 83 11.95 2.94 -17.34
C LEU A 83 11.42 2.94 -18.78
N ILE A 84 10.22 2.43 -19.01
CA ILE A 84 9.59 2.38 -20.33
C ILE A 84 9.36 3.80 -20.86
N ILE A 85 8.77 4.69 -20.08
CA ILE A 85 8.47 6.05 -20.48
C ILE A 85 9.77 6.86 -20.67
N TRP A 86 10.74 6.68 -19.75
CA TRP A 86 12.02 7.36 -19.84
C TRP A 86 12.84 6.91 -21.06
N SER A 87 12.87 5.62 -21.37
CA SER A 87 13.60 5.09 -22.52
C SER A 87 12.89 5.37 -23.86
N GLY A 88 11.56 5.35 -23.88
CA GLY A 88 10.76 5.70 -25.05
C GLY A 88 10.86 7.19 -25.41
N ASN A 89 10.98 8.04 -24.40
CA ASN A 89 11.12 9.50 -24.51
C ASN A 89 10.10 10.14 -25.46
N ILE A 90 8.87 9.63 -25.46
CA ILE A 90 7.78 10.18 -26.26
C ILE A 90 7.26 11.44 -25.55
N PRO A 91 7.23 12.61 -26.22
CA PRO A 91 6.87 13.87 -25.58
C PRO A 91 5.53 13.84 -24.84
N GLU A 92 4.52 13.19 -25.42
CA GLU A 92 3.16 13.09 -24.87
C GLU A 92 3.13 12.29 -23.56
N GLU A 93 3.99 11.27 -23.42
CA GLU A 93 4.03 10.40 -22.24
C GLU A 93 4.94 10.98 -21.13
N THR A 94 6.01 11.70 -21.51
CA THR A 94 6.98 12.23 -20.54
C THR A 94 6.41 13.36 -19.70
N VAL A 95 5.42 14.11 -20.18
CA VAL A 95 4.77 15.22 -19.45
C VAL A 95 4.24 14.77 -18.09
N TRP A 96 3.68 13.56 -18.01
CA TRP A 96 3.16 13.01 -16.77
C TRP A 96 4.23 12.86 -15.67
N PHE A 97 5.42 12.36 -16.03
CA PHE A 97 6.55 12.28 -15.09
C PHE A 97 7.17 13.64 -14.81
N GLN A 98 7.23 14.54 -15.79
CA GLN A 98 7.75 15.89 -15.58
C GLN A 98 6.94 16.63 -14.50
N ALA A 99 5.61 16.56 -14.55
CA ALA A 99 4.74 17.15 -13.53
C ALA A 99 5.05 16.58 -12.10
N ARG A 100 5.49 15.32 -12.01
CA ARG A 100 5.78 14.60 -10.75
C ARG A 100 7.24 14.67 -10.30
N MET A 101 8.13 15.20 -11.11
CA MET A 101 9.54 15.35 -10.77
C MET A 101 9.91 16.80 -10.43
N TYR A 102 9.14 17.77 -10.91
CA TYR A 102 9.37 19.18 -10.65
C TYR A 102 8.45 19.75 -9.57
N HIS A 103 8.64 21.01 -9.24
CA HIS A 103 7.80 21.80 -8.32
C HIS A 103 7.59 21.16 -6.92
N GLY A 104 8.62 20.48 -6.41
CA GLY A 104 8.61 19.88 -5.07
C GLY A 104 8.10 18.42 -5.03
N TRP A 105 7.40 17.94 -6.05
CA TRP A 105 6.93 16.55 -6.12
C TRP A 105 8.06 15.52 -6.24
N GLY A 106 9.21 15.92 -6.77
CA GLY A 106 10.41 15.07 -6.80
C GLY A 106 10.90 14.65 -5.41
N TYR A 107 10.73 15.49 -4.37
CA TYR A 107 11.05 15.09 -3.00
C TYR A 107 10.13 13.98 -2.48
N VAL A 108 8.85 14.02 -2.88
CA VAL A 108 7.88 12.94 -2.56
C VAL A 108 8.28 11.66 -3.28
N ALA A 109 8.69 11.73 -4.55
CA ALA A 109 9.19 10.57 -5.29
C ALA A 109 10.40 9.94 -4.59
N TRP A 110 11.39 10.73 -4.17
CA TRP A 110 12.52 10.24 -3.37
C TRP A 110 12.11 9.65 -2.03
N ALA A 111 11.16 10.28 -1.34
CA ALA A 111 10.61 9.74 -0.09
C ALA A 111 9.96 8.37 -0.31
N LEU A 112 9.24 8.17 -1.42
CA LEU A 112 8.67 6.87 -1.77
C LEU A 112 9.75 5.82 -2.04
N ILE A 113 10.79 6.15 -2.81
CA ILE A 113 11.91 5.23 -3.06
C ILE A 113 12.58 4.81 -1.74
N LEU A 114 12.84 5.76 -0.85
CA LEU A 114 13.57 5.50 0.40
C LEU A 114 12.69 4.84 1.46
N PHE A 115 11.48 5.35 1.68
CA PHE A 115 10.65 4.97 2.82
C PHE A 115 9.54 3.98 2.47
N HIS A 116 9.07 3.94 1.22
CA HIS A 116 8.08 2.96 0.82
C HIS A 116 8.72 1.67 0.27
N PHE A 117 9.89 1.76 -0.35
CA PHE A 117 10.62 0.61 -0.89
C PHE A 117 11.84 0.24 -0.05
N ALA A 118 12.90 1.07 -0.02
CA ALA A 118 14.20 0.66 0.50
C ALA A 118 14.16 0.34 2.00
N ALA A 119 13.53 1.15 2.83
CA ALA A 119 13.44 0.92 4.26
C ALA A 119 12.64 -0.35 4.60
N PRO A 120 11.39 -0.56 4.12
CA PRO A 120 10.68 -1.81 4.35
C PRO A 120 11.40 -3.03 3.79
N PHE A 121 12.02 -2.92 2.61
CA PHE A 121 12.80 -3.99 2.00
C PHE A 121 13.93 -4.44 2.94
N LEU A 122 14.78 -3.51 3.38
CA LEU A 122 15.89 -3.82 4.28
C LEU A 122 15.44 -4.37 5.64
N ILE A 123 14.39 -3.76 6.22
CA ILE A 123 13.84 -4.21 7.50
C ILE A 123 13.27 -5.62 7.38
N LEU A 124 12.51 -5.90 6.31
CA LEU A 124 11.88 -7.20 6.09
C LEU A 124 12.86 -8.29 5.62
N LEU A 125 14.10 -7.99 5.24
CA LEU A 125 15.14 -8.98 5.06
C LEU A 125 15.57 -9.62 6.40
N LEU A 126 15.52 -8.87 7.50
CA LEU A 126 15.92 -9.35 8.82
C LEU A 126 14.87 -10.34 9.37
N GLN A 127 15.27 -11.60 9.55
CA GLN A 127 14.36 -12.67 9.98
C GLN A 127 13.78 -12.43 11.37
N ASP A 128 14.59 -11.93 12.31
CA ASP A 128 14.16 -11.71 13.70
C ASP A 128 13.06 -10.67 13.84
N LEU A 129 13.06 -9.66 12.97
CA LEU A 129 12.03 -8.63 12.98
C LEU A 129 10.68 -9.18 12.47
N LYS A 130 10.71 -10.05 11.46
CA LYS A 130 9.49 -10.69 10.92
C LYS A 130 8.81 -11.63 11.90
N ARG A 131 9.54 -12.24 12.81
CA ARG A 131 9.03 -13.19 13.82
C ARG A 131 8.31 -12.49 14.98
N ARG A 132 8.49 -11.18 15.13
CA ARG A 132 7.88 -10.40 16.23
C ARG A 132 6.64 -9.69 15.71
N ALA A 133 5.44 -10.15 16.14
CA ALA A 133 4.15 -9.60 15.73
C ALA A 133 4.08 -8.06 15.85
N LYS A 134 4.47 -7.51 17.00
CA LYS A 134 4.43 -6.05 17.26
C LYS A 134 5.37 -5.25 16.36
N THR A 135 6.53 -5.80 16.01
CA THR A 135 7.49 -5.13 15.12
C THR A 135 7.00 -5.17 13.69
N LEU A 136 6.50 -6.34 13.25
CA LEU A 136 5.93 -6.49 11.91
C LEU A 136 4.71 -5.58 11.72
N ALA A 137 3.84 -5.45 12.74
CA ALA A 137 2.71 -4.53 12.72
C ALA A 137 3.13 -3.06 12.53
N LYS A 138 4.20 -2.62 13.22
CA LYS A 138 4.72 -1.25 13.04
C LYS A 138 5.19 -1.02 11.60
N VAL A 139 5.89 -2.00 11.02
CA VAL A 139 6.31 -1.92 9.61
C VAL A 139 5.11 -1.91 8.67
N ALA A 140 4.10 -2.74 8.92
CA ALA A 140 2.87 -2.78 8.12
C ALA A 140 2.10 -1.45 8.18
N VAL A 141 1.92 -0.86 9.36
CA VAL A 141 1.29 0.46 9.53
C VAL A 141 2.12 1.54 8.84
N PHE A 142 3.45 1.50 8.96
CA PHE A 142 4.33 2.42 8.26
C PHE A 142 4.16 2.35 6.74
N ILE A 143 4.10 1.13 6.17
CA ILE A 143 3.83 0.93 4.75
C ILE A 143 2.45 1.49 4.37
N LEU A 144 1.42 1.33 5.20
CA LEU A 144 0.09 1.90 4.94
C LEU A 144 0.13 3.44 4.85
N VAL A 145 0.87 4.10 5.73
CA VAL A 145 1.07 5.55 5.66
C VAL A 145 1.79 5.94 4.39
N MET A 146 2.83 5.19 4.00
CA MET A 146 3.55 5.44 2.75
C MET A 146 2.68 5.17 1.52
N ARG A 147 1.75 4.21 1.58
CA ARG A 147 0.76 3.98 0.51
C ARG A 147 -0.19 5.16 0.33
N TRP A 148 -0.60 5.81 1.40
CA TRP A 148 -1.37 7.05 1.29
C TRP A 148 -0.56 8.13 0.56
N LEU A 149 0.71 8.31 0.91
CA LEU A 149 1.61 9.26 0.23
C LEU A 149 1.82 8.90 -1.26
N ASP A 150 1.91 7.60 -1.58
CA ASP A 150 2.01 7.11 -2.95
C ASP A 150 0.74 7.41 -3.77
N MET A 151 -0.45 7.29 -3.19
CA MET A 151 -1.69 7.70 -3.85
C MET A 151 -1.73 9.21 -4.10
N LEU A 152 -1.26 10.03 -3.16
CA LEU A 152 -1.14 11.47 -3.37
C LEU A 152 -0.18 11.78 -4.53
N TRP A 153 0.97 11.11 -4.60
CA TRP A 153 1.93 11.31 -5.67
C TRP A 153 1.40 10.87 -7.04
N LEU A 154 0.60 9.80 -7.09
CA LEU A 154 -0.01 9.32 -8.34
C LEU A 154 -1.13 10.25 -8.86
N ILE A 155 -1.90 10.87 -7.97
CA ILE A 155 -3.15 11.55 -8.33
C ILE A 155 -3.03 13.07 -8.27
N SER A 156 -2.43 13.64 -7.23
CA SER A 156 -2.47 15.09 -6.98
C SER A 156 -1.70 15.96 -7.95
N PRO A 157 -0.58 15.52 -8.58
CA PRO A 157 0.11 16.32 -9.61
C PRO A 157 -0.64 16.44 -10.93
N THR A 158 -1.68 15.64 -11.14
CA THR A 158 -2.56 15.72 -12.29
C THR A 158 -3.25 17.09 -12.30
N PRO A 159 -3.52 17.73 -13.44
CA PRO A 159 -3.54 19.18 -13.58
C PRO A 159 -4.63 19.85 -12.74
N ARG A 160 -4.31 20.14 -11.51
CA ARG A 160 -4.89 21.32 -10.85
C ARG A 160 -4.27 22.51 -11.56
N ILE A 161 -4.72 22.72 -12.81
CA ILE A 161 -4.32 23.88 -13.60
C ILE A 161 -4.75 25.09 -12.77
N SER A 162 -3.76 25.86 -12.33
CA SER A 162 -4.05 27.18 -11.81
C SER A 162 -4.82 27.94 -12.91
N THR A 163 -5.67 28.87 -12.55
CA THR A 163 -6.36 29.78 -13.50
C THR A 163 -5.41 30.48 -14.47
N HIS A 164 -4.12 30.34 -14.30
CA HIS A 164 -3.03 30.89 -15.11
C HIS A 164 -2.23 29.84 -15.90
N GLY A 165 -2.67 28.56 -15.97
CA GLY A 165 -1.99 27.52 -16.76
C GLY A 165 -0.66 27.00 -16.19
N ALA A 166 -0.29 27.37 -14.96
CA ALA A 166 0.92 26.89 -14.32
C ALA A 166 0.65 25.60 -13.51
N THR A 167 1.55 24.63 -13.60
CA THR A 167 1.52 23.42 -12.73
C THR A 167 1.77 23.84 -11.28
N LEU A 168 0.83 23.49 -10.40
CA LEU A 168 0.94 23.80 -8.97
C LEU A 168 2.02 22.91 -8.32
N GLY A 169 2.85 23.54 -7.48
CA GLY A 169 3.83 22.84 -6.66
C GLY A 169 3.17 21.94 -5.60
N PHE A 170 3.94 21.08 -4.95
CA PHE A 170 3.45 20.18 -3.89
C PHE A 170 2.71 20.95 -2.79
N VAL A 171 3.28 22.06 -2.30
CA VAL A 171 2.72 22.86 -1.22
C VAL A 171 1.40 23.51 -1.63
N ASP A 172 1.31 24.01 -2.88
CA ASP A 172 0.12 24.70 -3.39
C ASP A 172 -0.99 23.72 -3.78
N SER A 173 -0.63 22.47 -4.11
CA SER A 173 -1.58 21.41 -4.47
C SER A 173 -2.15 20.70 -3.23
N PHE A 174 -1.43 20.72 -2.11
CA PHE A 174 -1.84 20.01 -0.89
C PHE A 174 -3.02 20.73 -0.23
N SER A 175 -4.13 20.01 -0.09
CA SER A 175 -5.33 20.51 0.57
C SER A 175 -5.56 19.79 1.89
N TRP A 176 -6.16 20.46 2.86
CA TRP A 176 -6.61 19.81 4.11
C TRP A 176 -7.56 18.61 3.85
N MET A 177 -8.27 18.64 2.71
CA MET A 177 -9.13 17.53 2.29
C MET A 177 -8.36 16.25 1.98
N ASP A 178 -7.10 16.35 1.53
CA ASP A 178 -6.25 15.20 1.23
C ASP A 178 -5.94 14.36 2.50
N ILE A 179 -6.09 14.96 3.68
CA ILE A 179 -6.00 14.28 4.97
C ILE A 179 -7.39 13.88 5.49
N VAL A 180 -8.34 14.80 5.47
CA VAL A 180 -9.64 14.58 6.12
C VAL A 180 -10.48 13.54 5.37
N ALA A 181 -10.47 13.55 4.02
CA ALA A 181 -11.26 12.60 3.25
C ALA A 181 -10.83 11.13 3.47
N PRO A 182 -9.53 10.75 3.43
CA PRO A 182 -9.10 9.41 3.78
C PRO A 182 -9.42 9.01 5.22
N ILE A 183 -9.32 9.92 6.18
CA ILE A 183 -9.68 9.66 7.59
C ILE A 183 -11.18 9.42 7.72
N ALA A 184 -12.01 10.23 7.07
CA ALA A 184 -13.45 10.09 7.13
C ALA A 184 -13.93 8.78 6.50
N VAL A 185 -13.53 8.51 5.25
CA VAL A 185 -13.90 7.28 4.52
C VAL A 185 -13.30 6.06 5.21
N GLY A 186 -12.03 6.13 5.60
CA GLY A 186 -11.33 5.08 6.33
C GLY A 186 -11.96 4.80 7.70
N GLY A 187 -12.40 5.83 8.41
CA GLY A 187 -13.11 5.70 9.69
C GLY A 187 -14.45 4.98 9.55
N ILE A 188 -15.25 5.33 8.54
CA ILE A 188 -16.52 4.63 8.23
C ILE A 188 -16.24 3.17 7.88
N TRP A 189 -15.23 2.92 7.06
CA TRP A 189 -14.85 1.57 6.67
C TRP A 189 -14.36 0.74 7.86
N LEU A 190 -13.52 1.31 8.72
CA LEU A 190 -13.03 0.65 9.93
C LEU A 190 -14.17 0.35 10.91
N TRP A 191 -15.11 1.27 11.09
CA TRP A 191 -16.29 1.05 11.91
C TRP A 191 -17.13 -0.12 11.38
N TYR A 192 -17.40 -0.14 10.06
CA TYR A 192 -18.14 -1.23 9.44
C TYR A 192 -17.38 -2.56 9.55
N PHE A 193 -16.08 -2.57 9.28
CA PHE A 193 -15.22 -3.74 9.43
C PHE A 193 -15.26 -4.29 10.86
N ALA A 194 -15.10 -3.43 11.87
CA ALA A 194 -15.15 -3.84 13.27
C ALA A 194 -16.50 -4.45 13.65
N THR A 195 -17.61 -3.86 13.18
CA THR A 195 -18.96 -4.41 13.43
C THR A 195 -19.16 -5.79 12.81
N GLN A 196 -18.59 -6.04 11.63
CA GLN A 196 -18.66 -7.36 10.98
C GLN A 196 -17.75 -8.37 11.68
N LEU A 197 -16.57 -7.95 12.11
CA LEU A 197 -15.62 -8.81 12.83
C LEU A 197 -16.19 -9.31 14.17
N MET A 198 -16.90 -8.45 14.89
CA MET A 198 -17.56 -8.83 16.15
C MET A 198 -18.72 -9.81 15.99
N LYS A 199 -19.32 -9.91 14.80
CA LYS A 199 -20.48 -10.79 14.55
C LYS A 199 -20.08 -12.22 14.16
N ARG A 200 -18.81 -12.47 13.86
CA ARG A 200 -18.33 -13.74 13.34
C ARG A 200 -17.25 -14.34 14.24
N PRO A 201 -17.16 -15.68 14.34
CA PRO A 201 -16.06 -16.32 15.05
C PRO A 201 -14.74 -16.00 14.32
N LEU A 202 -13.71 -15.69 15.09
CA LEU A 202 -12.38 -15.33 14.58
C LEU A 202 -11.62 -16.55 14.03
N VAL A 203 -11.98 -17.75 14.50
CA VAL A 203 -11.33 -19.02 14.14
C VAL A 203 -12.38 -19.95 13.52
N PRO A 204 -12.09 -20.61 12.38
CA PRO A 204 -13.00 -21.57 11.77
C PRO A 204 -13.06 -22.86 12.60
N VAL A 205 -14.03 -22.94 13.50
CA VAL A 205 -14.15 -24.04 14.50
C VAL A 205 -14.38 -25.42 13.84
N MET A 206 -14.84 -25.46 12.59
CA MET A 206 -15.11 -26.70 11.86
C MET A 206 -14.08 -27.03 10.76
N ASP A 207 -12.92 -26.37 10.76
CA ASP A 207 -11.87 -26.67 9.79
C ASP A 207 -11.05 -27.89 10.25
N PRO A 208 -11.03 -29.01 9.49
CA PRO A 208 -10.27 -30.20 9.85
C PRO A 208 -8.74 -29.98 9.82
N PHE A 209 -8.28 -28.90 9.22
CA PHE A 209 -6.86 -28.53 9.16
C PHE A 209 -6.44 -27.52 10.24
N LEU A 210 -7.35 -27.09 11.10
CA LEU A 210 -7.05 -26.11 12.14
C LEU A 210 -5.91 -26.57 13.07
N GLU A 211 -5.94 -27.81 13.53
CA GLU A 211 -4.89 -28.37 14.39
C GLU A 211 -3.52 -28.33 13.74
N LYS A 212 -3.43 -28.72 12.45
CA LYS A 212 -2.18 -28.67 11.69
C LYS A 212 -1.68 -27.24 11.48
N ALA A 213 -2.60 -26.29 11.30
CA ALA A 213 -2.24 -24.87 11.18
C ALA A 213 -1.67 -24.31 12.49
N VAL A 214 -2.25 -24.70 13.62
CA VAL A 214 -1.76 -24.33 14.98
C VAL A 214 -0.37 -24.93 15.24
N GLU A 215 -0.18 -26.21 14.96
CA GLU A 215 1.14 -26.88 15.08
C GLU A 215 2.20 -26.21 14.21
N HIS A 216 1.86 -25.85 12.95
CA HIS A 216 2.78 -25.14 12.07
C HIS A 216 3.21 -23.78 12.65
N GLY A 217 2.30 -23.05 13.26
CA GLY A 217 2.59 -21.73 13.85
C GLY A 217 3.50 -21.76 15.07
N HIS A 218 3.45 -22.86 15.86
CA HIS A 218 4.22 -23.04 17.09
C HIS A 218 5.47 -23.92 16.91
N GLY A 219 5.66 -24.55 15.74
CA GLY A 219 6.84 -25.35 15.44
C GLY A 219 8.14 -24.56 15.59
N HIS A 220 9.14 -25.20 16.20
CA HIS A 220 10.49 -24.67 16.51
C HIS A 220 11.31 -24.29 15.28
#